data_a1aa2c0f985f92993b3be58cbfe87af4
#
_entry.id   a1aa2c0f985f92993b3be58cbfe87af4
#
_cell.length_a   1.000
_cell.length_b   1.000
_cell.length_c   1.000
_cell.angle_alpha   90.00
_cell.angle_beta   90.00
_cell.angle_gamma   90.00
#
_symmetry.space_group_name_H-M   'P 1'
#
loop_
_entity.id
_entity.type
_entity.pdbx_description
1 polymer ?
#
loop_
_entity_poly.entity_id
_entity_poly.type
_entity_poly.pdbx_seq_one_letter_code
_entity_poly.pdbx_strand_id
1 'polypeptide(L)' 'MWFVVTIILSFHGVDQQLHKEFKAEPFKDTWECHEYISEHKIELLSPHIITYGDSLKGFEFFCESRYGEEV' A
#
# COMPACT_ATOMS: atom_id res chain seq x y z
N MET A 1 13.12 14.12 -0.65
CA MET A 1 11.96 13.33 -1.11
C MET A 1 12.09 11.91 -0.61
N TRP A 2 10.99 11.35 -0.15
CA TRP A 2 10.97 9.94 0.22
C TRP A 2 9.75 9.28 -0.35
N PHE A 3 9.74 7.97 -0.22
CA PHE A 3 8.66 7.16 -0.80
C PHE A 3 8.03 6.32 0.30
N VAL A 4 6.73 6.20 0.25
CA VAL A 4 6.00 5.37 1.19
C VAL A 4 5.14 4.38 0.43
N VAL A 5 4.85 3.26 1.06
CA VAL A 5 4.04 2.22 0.44
C VAL A 5 2.57 2.55 0.66
N THR A 6 1.83 2.57 -0.43
CA THR A 6 0.39 2.77 -0.39
C THR A 6 -0.29 1.59 -1.06
N ILE A 7 -1.35 1.11 -0.47
CA ILE A 7 -2.16 0.06 -1.08
C ILE A 7 -3.52 0.64 -1.41
N ILE A 8 -4.03 0.29 -2.59
CA ILE A 8 -5.35 0.68 -3.02
C ILE A 8 -6.19 -0.56 -3.09
N LEU A 9 -7.32 -0.54 -2.38
CA LEU A 9 -8.21 -1.69 -2.30
C LEU A 9 -9.48 -1.38 -3.07
N SER A 10 -9.92 -2.35 -3.87
CA SER A 10 -11.17 -2.24 -4.61
C SER A 10 -12.14 -3.27 -4.08
N PHE A 11 -13.42 -2.93 -4.07
CA PHE A 11 -14.44 -3.79 -3.50
C PHE A 11 -15.55 -4.07 -4.50
N HIS A 12 -16.15 -5.26 -4.36
CA HIS A 12 -17.27 -5.63 -5.20
C HIS A 12 -18.47 -4.74 -4.90
N GLY A 13 -19.10 -4.24 -5.95
CA GLY A 13 -20.30 -3.44 -5.78
C GLY A 13 -20.07 -2.03 -5.30
N VAL A 14 -18.84 -1.60 -5.21
CA VAL A 14 -18.52 -0.25 -4.74
C VAL A 14 -17.61 0.38 -5.77
N ASP A 15 -17.97 1.58 -6.21
CA ASP A 15 -17.16 2.29 -7.21
C ASP A 15 -15.95 2.94 -6.61
N GLN A 16 -15.97 3.25 -5.34
CA GLN A 16 -14.87 3.94 -4.70
C GLN A 16 -13.81 2.98 -4.23
N GLN A 17 -12.59 3.46 -4.21
CA GLN A 17 -11.45 2.67 -3.76
C GLN A 17 -10.97 3.22 -2.42
N LEU A 18 -10.45 2.33 -1.60
CA LEU A 18 -9.88 2.70 -0.33
C LEU A 18 -8.37 2.77 -0.45
N HIS A 19 -7.81 3.90 -0.08
CA HIS A 19 -6.37 4.11 -0.11
C HIS A 19 -5.82 4.05 1.30
N LYS A 20 -4.85 3.18 1.52
CA LYS A 20 -4.21 3.07 2.82
C LYS A 20 -2.72 3.19 2.68
N GLU A 21 -2.13 3.90 3.62
CA GLU A 21 -0.70 4.12 3.63
C GLU A 21 -0.10 3.33 4.77
N PHE A 22 0.98 2.62 4.48
CA PHE A 22 1.64 1.87 5.53
C PHE A 22 2.60 2.77 6.27
N LYS A 23 2.67 2.57 7.56
CA LYS A 23 3.50 3.41 8.40
C LYS A 23 4.88 2.84 8.60
N ALA A 24 5.41 2.24 7.58
CA ALA A 24 6.78 1.79 7.60
C ALA A 24 7.69 3.01 7.46
N GLU A 25 8.95 2.79 7.68
CA GLU A 25 9.92 3.86 7.47
C GLU A 25 9.93 4.29 6.02
N PRO A 26 10.07 5.58 5.76
CA PRO A 26 10.13 6.02 4.37
C PRO A 26 11.37 5.49 3.68
N PHE A 27 11.24 5.26 2.40
CA PHE A 27 12.34 4.74 1.60
C PHE A 27 13.01 5.88 0.83
N LYS A 28 14.30 5.76 0.63
CA LYS A 28 15.06 6.80 -0.06
C LYS A 28 14.73 6.87 -1.52
N ASP A 29 14.45 5.73 -2.13
CA ASP A 29 14.17 5.71 -3.55
C ASP A 29 13.11 4.66 -3.87
N THR A 30 12.66 4.67 -5.10
CA THR A 30 11.58 3.77 -5.53
C THR A 30 12.04 2.33 -5.55
N TRP A 31 13.33 2.10 -5.81
CA TRP A 31 13.84 0.75 -5.85
C TRP A 31 13.67 0.05 -4.50
N GLU A 32 14.07 0.73 -3.43
CA GLU A 32 13.92 0.16 -2.09
C GLU A 32 12.46 -0.06 -1.76
N CYS A 33 11.60 0.88 -2.15
CA CYS A 33 10.18 0.78 -1.89
C CYS A 33 9.57 -0.44 -2.59
N HIS A 34 9.88 -0.62 -3.87
CA HIS A 34 9.37 -1.76 -4.62
C HIS A 34 9.92 -3.07 -4.11
N GLU A 35 11.17 -3.07 -3.69
CA GLU A 35 11.77 -4.27 -3.14
C GLU A 35 11.08 -4.68 -1.85
N TYR A 36 10.77 -3.70 -1.01
CA TYR A 36 10.04 -3.95 0.22
C TYR A 36 8.67 -4.57 -0.09
N ILE A 37 7.96 -3.99 -1.05
CA ILE A 37 6.66 -4.52 -1.44
C ILE A 37 6.80 -5.97 -1.89
N SER A 38 7.78 -6.25 -2.71
CA SER A 38 7.98 -7.59 -3.25
C SER A 38 8.24 -8.60 -2.15
N GLU A 39 9.02 -8.21 -1.15
CA GLU A 39 9.38 -9.13 -0.08
C GLU A 39 8.29 -9.32 0.95
N HIS A 40 7.47 -8.29 1.15
CA HIS A 40 6.49 -8.31 2.24
C HIS A 40 5.04 -8.26 1.75
N LYS A 41 4.84 -8.55 0.48
CA LYS A 41 3.53 -8.40 -0.15
C LYS A 41 2.43 -9.15 0.59
N ILE A 42 2.69 -10.38 0.96
CA ILE A 42 1.68 -11.19 1.63
C ILE A 42 1.41 -10.65 3.03
N GLU A 43 2.44 -10.25 3.73
CA GLU A 43 2.27 -9.66 5.06
C GLU A 43 1.47 -8.37 5.01
N LEU A 44 1.72 -7.55 3.98
CA LEU A 44 1.03 -6.29 3.85
C LEU A 44 -0.44 -6.49 3.48
N LEU A 45 -0.72 -7.53 2.72
CA LEU A 45 -2.07 -7.76 2.23
C LEU A 45 -2.94 -8.56 3.19
N SER A 46 -2.36 -9.44 3.98
CA SER A 46 -3.11 -10.35 4.83
C SER A 46 -4.12 -9.68 5.74
N PRO A 47 -3.78 -8.61 6.43
CA PRO A 47 -4.78 -7.98 7.30
C PRO A 47 -6.01 -7.52 6.55
N HIS A 48 -5.84 -7.09 5.31
CA HIS A 48 -6.96 -6.62 4.51
C HIS A 48 -7.81 -7.77 4.02
N ILE A 49 -7.18 -8.89 3.69
CA ILE A 49 -7.93 -10.07 3.29
C ILE A 49 -8.76 -10.58 4.47
N ILE A 50 -8.20 -10.59 5.65
CA ILE A 50 -8.91 -11.02 6.85
C ILE A 50 -10.06 -10.07 7.15
N THR A 51 -9.82 -8.77 7.03
CA THR A 51 -10.83 -7.79 7.38
C THR A 51 -11.98 -7.74 6.38
N TYR A 52 -11.66 -7.78 5.09
CA TYR A 52 -12.68 -7.55 4.07
C TYR A 52 -13.18 -8.83 3.40
N GLY A 53 -12.35 -9.86 3.41
CA GLY A 53 -12.78 -11.16 2.90
C GLY A 53 -13.29 -11.11 1.47
N ASP A 54 -14.47 -11.64 1.29
CA ASP A 54 -15.06 -11.76 -0.03
C ASP A 54 -15.48 -10.43 -0.65
N SER A 55 -15.54 -9.38 0.15
CA SER A 55 -15.86 -8.06 -0.38
C SER A 55 -14.75 -7.50 -1.22
N LEU A 56 -13.54 -7.97 -1.02
CA LEU A 56 -12.38 -7.42 -1.70
C LEU A 56 -12.32 -7.91 -3.13
N LYS A 57 -12.35 -6.97 -4.07
CA LYS A 57 -12.30 -7.28 -5.48
C LYS A 57 -10.88 -7.33 -6.00
N GLY A 58 -10.03 -6.43 -5.52
CA GLY A 58 -8.66 -6.38 -5.98
C GLY A 58 -7.83 -5.41 -5.16
N PHE A 59 -6.57 -5.36 -5.48
CA PHE A 59 -5.67 -4.49 -4.75
C PHE A 59 -4.50 -4.10 -5.66
N GLU A 60 -3.86 -2.97 -5.31
CA GLU A 60 -2.63 -2.56 -5.98
C GLU A 60 -1.72 -1.90 -4.97
N PHE A 61 -0.42 -2.08 -5.15
CA PHE A 61 0.58 -1.44 -4.31
C PHE A 61 1.27 -0.34 -5.10
N PHE A 62 1.53 0.77 -4.42
CA PHE A 62 2.23 1.90 -5.03
C PHE A 62 3.29 2.43 -4.10
N CYS A 63 4.31 3.02 -4.70
CA CYS A 63 5.30 3.78 -3.96
C CYS A 63 5.04 5.24 -4.26
N GLU A 64 4.48 5.95 -3.29
CA GLU A 64 4.15 7.35 -3.47
C GLU A 64 5.23 8.23 -2.92
N SER A 65 5.54 9.29 -3.64
CA SER A 65 6.54 10.23 -3.17
C SER A 65 5.94 11.19 -2.17
N ARG A 66 6.75 11.60 -1.21
CA ARG A 66 6.40 12.62 -0.24
C ARG A 66 7.53 13.61 -0.16
N TYR A 67 7.18 14.87 -0.07
CA TYR A 67 8.20 15.87 0.11
C TYR A 67 8.30 16.20 1.56
N GLY A 68 9.54 16.36 1.96
CA GLY A 68 9.77 16.35 3.14
C GLY A 68 9.55 17.12 4.13
N GLU A 69 8.85 17.64 4.45
CA GLU A 69 8.87 18.18 5.46
C GLU A 69 8.47 17.47 6.51
N GLU A 70 8.19 16.79 6.62
CA GLU A 70 7.82 16.29 7.54
C GLU A 70 8.41 15.64 8.27
N VAL A 71 8.97 15.76 8.20
CA VAL A 71 9.56 15.10 8.87
C VAL A 71 9.75 15.29 9.86
#